data_63ec24d2a662e25f7ef631c413a5a99c
#
_entry.id   63ec24d2a662e25f7ef631c413a5a99c
#
_cell.length_a   1.000
_cell.length_b   1.000
_cell.length_c   1.000
_cell.angle_alpha   90.00
_cell.angle_beta   90.00
_cell.angle_gamma   90.00
#
_symmetry.space_group_name_H-M   'P 1'
#
loop_
_entity.id
_entity.type
_entity.pdbx_description
1 polymer ?
#
loop_
_entity_poly.entity_id
_entity_poly.type
_entity_poly.pdbx_seq_one_letter_code
_entity_poly.pdbx_strand_id
1 'polypeptide(L)'
;MALQLKTSIDIDAAPDAVWAVLSDLPAYPSWNPFIREARGELAAGERLDVKMQPEGGRAMRFRPTVLNAEPGRELRWRGRLVAPGVFDGEHRFAIEATPGGSRLLQEERFTGVLVPLLAKGLRTRTLPAFEQMNEAVKERAEAGSAKAAS
;
A
#
# COMPACT_ATOMS: atom_id res chain seq x y z
N MET A 1 -19.23 -9.63 -7.14
CA MET A 1 -18.88 -9.72 -5.73
C MET A 1 -17.66 -8.87 -5.42
N ALA A 2 -17.65 -8.17 -4.31
CA ALA A 2 -16.53 -7.39 -3.85
C ALA A 2 -16.00 -7.94 -2.52
N LEU A 3 -14.68 -7.94 -2.36
CA LEU A 3 -14.01 -8.25 -1.11
C LEU A 3 -13.19 -7.05 -0.69
N GLN A 4 -13.33 -6.63 0.56
CA GLN A 4 -12.55 -5.52 1.09
C GLN A 4 -11.65 -6.00 2.23
N LEU A 5 -10.35 -5.69 2.11
CA LEU A 5 -9.37 -5.88 3.17
C LEU A 5 -9.04 -4.51 3.75
N LYS A 6 -9.10 -4.39 5.07
CA LYS A 6 -8.83 -3.13 5.77
C LYS A 6 -7.86 -3.36 6.91
N THR A 7 -6.85 -2.50 6.99
CA THR A 7 -5.91 -2.48 8.11
C THR A 7 -5.67 -1.03 8.53
N SER A 8 -5.20 -0.85 9.76
CA SER A 8 -4.76 0.46 10.23
C SER A 8 -3.67 0.31 11.28
N ILE A 9 -2.86 1.35 11.43
CA ILE A 9 -1.82 1.41 12.45
C ILE A 9 -1.62 2.86 12.89
N ASP A 10 -1.42 3.07 14.19
CA ASP A 10 -1.05 4.37 14.71
C ASP A 10 0.46 4.55 14.64
N ILE A 11 0.90 5.72 14.19
CA ILE A 11 2.31 6.04 13.94
C ILE A 11 2.65 7.32 14.72
N ASP A 12 3.73 7.26 15.49
CA ASP A 12 4.23 8.40 16.24
C ASP A 12 5.12 9.28 15.35
N ALA A 13 4.52 9.80 14.31
CA ALA A 13 5.14 10.70 13.34
C ALA A 13 4.05 11.47 12.60
N ALA A 14 4.37 12.68 12.17
CA ALA A 14 3.43 13.53 11.44
C ALA A 14 3.04 12.95 10.09
N PRO A 15 1.87 13.29 9.53
CA PRO A 15 1.44 12.80 8.21
C PRO A 15 2.49 13.00 7.11
N ASP A 16 3.22 14.09 7.10
CA ASP A 16 4.27 14.33 6.09
C ASP A 16 5.42 13.33 6.19
N ALA A 17 5.77 12.89 7.40
CA ALA A 17 6.80 11.88 7.61
C ALA A 17 6.35 10.51 7.09
N VAL A 18 5.08 10.17 7.29
CA VAL A 18 4.49 8.93 6.74
C VAL A 18 4.43 9.00 5.23
N TRP A 19 4.01 10.13 4.67
CA TRP A 19 3.98 10.33 3.22
C TRP A 19 5.36 10.21 2.59
N ALA A 20 6.39 10.76 3.23
CA ALA A 20 7.76 10.65 2.75
C ALA A 20 8.21 9.20 2.58
N VAL A 21 7.77 8.31 3.47
CA VAL A 21 8.06 6.87 3.37
C VAL A 21 7.28 6.25 2.22
N LEU A 22 5.98 6.51 2.14
CA LEU A 22 5.10 5.92 1.12
C LEU A 22 5.42 6.41 -0.29
N SER A 23 5.84 7.64 -0.45
CA SER A 23 6.09 8.23 -1.77
C SER A 23 7.50 7.98 -2.31
N ASP A 24 8.42 7.50 -1.49
CA ASP A 24 9.79 7.19 -1.91
C ASP A 24 9.86 5.78 -2.50
N LEU A 25 9.33 5.63 -3.70
CA LEU A 25 9.26 4.33 -4.39
C LEU A 25 10.65 3.70 -4.60
N PRO A 26 11.69 4.46 -4.99
CA PRO A 26 13.02 3.88 -5.16
C PRO A 26 13.60 3.21 -3.91
N ALA A 27 13.17 3.60 -2.72
CA ALA A 27 13.65 3.01 -1.47
C ALA A 27 12.91 1.72 -1.07
N TYR A 28 11.79 1.39 -1.71
CA TYR A 28 10.99 0.22 -1.35
C TYR A 28 11.77 -1.09 -1.23
N PRO A 29 12.71 -1.43 -2.14
CA PRO A 29 13.47 -2.66 -2.00
C PRO A 29 14.25 -2.78 -0.69
N SER A 30 14.61 -1.65 -0.07
CA SER A 30 15.42 -1.64 1.15
C SER A 30 14.62 -1.87 2.43
N TRP A 31 13.30 -1.69 2.42
CA TRP A 31 12.52 -1.76 3.66
C TRP A 31 11.15 -2.43 3.54
N ASN A 32 10.54 -2.43 2.36
CA ASN A 32 9.14 -2.86 2.22
C ASN A 32 9.06 -4.39 2.11
N PRO A 33 8.41 -5.08 3.08
CA PRO A 33 8.35 -6.53 3.07
C PRO A 33 7.31 -7.11 2.11
N PHE A 34 6.46 -6.28 1.51
CA PHE A 34 5.35 -6.69 0.65
C PHE A 34 5.48 -6.15 -0.77
N ILE A 35 5.55 -4.83 -0.93
CA ILE A 35 5.79 -4.20 -2.24
C ILE A 35 7.29 -4.10 -2.42
N ARG A 36 7.87 -5.12 -3.02
CA ARG A 36 9.33 -5.29 -3.08
C ARG A 36 10.00 -4.31 -4.01
N GLU A 37 9.29 -3.87 -5.05
CA GLU A 37 9.74 -2.87 -6.00
C GLU A 37 8.55 -2.05 -6.46
N ALA A 38 8.77 -0.77 -6.66
CA ALA A 38 7.78 0.12 -7.27
C ALA A 38 8.51 1.22 -8.05
N ARG A 39 8.04 1.49 -9.26
CA ARG A 39 8.63 2.50 -10.15
C ARG A 39 7.53 3.28 -10.83
N GLY A 40 7.80 4.53 -11.11
CA GLY A 40 6.91 5.40 -11.84
C GLY A 40 6.68 6.72 -11.13
N GLU A 41 5.87 7.55 -11.72
CA GLU A 41 5.52 8.86 -11.19
C GLU A 41 4.21 8.78 -10.41
N LEU A 42 4.20 9.31 -9.20
CA LEU A 42 3.01 9.37 -8.36
C LEU A 42 2.15 10.56 -8.75
N ALA A 43 1.47 10.43 -9.87
CA ALA A 43 0.52 11.42 -10.37
C ALA A 43 -0.70 10.71 -10.95
N ALA A 44 -1.88 11.27 -10.74
CA ALA A 44 -3.12 10.68 -11.24
C ALA A 44 -3.04 10.44 -12.76
N GLY A 45 -3.44 9.24 -13.19
CA GLY A 45 -3.38 8.82 -14.58
C GLY A 45 -2.10 8.10 -14.97
N GLU A 46 -1.03 8.23 -14.22
CA GLU A 46 0.24 7.56 -14.50
C GLU A 46 0.18 6.08 -14.12
N ARG A 47 0.95 5.25 -14.81
CA ARG A 47 1.07 3.83 -14.51
C ARG A 47 2.37 3.54 -13.79
N LEU A 48 2.27 2.79 -12.73
CA LEU A 48 3.43 2.30 -11.98
C LEU A 48 3.79 0.90 -12.45
N ASP A 49 5.03 0.51 -12.17
CA ASP A 49 5.50 -0.88 -12.32
C ASP A 49 5.77 -1.39 -10.90
N VAL A 50 4.99 -2.37 -10.45
CA VAL A 50 4.99 -2.81 -9.06
C VAL A 50 5.21 -4.31 -8.99
N LYS A 51 6.08 -4.72 -8.06
CA LYS A 51 6.31 -6.13 -7.70
C LYS A 51 5.85 -6.36 -6.28
N MET A 52 4.85 -7.19 -6.09
CA MET A 52 4.36 -7.59 -4.79
C MET A 52 4.71 -9.04 -4.49
N GLN A 53 5.08 -9.31 -3.25
CA GLN A 53 5.38 -10.67 -2.80
C GLN A 53 5.05 -10.80 -1.32
N PRO A 54 3.87 -11.33 -0.97
CA PRO A 54 3.56 -11.63 0.42
C PRO A 54 4.47 -12.75 0.94
N GLU A 55 4.72 -12.78 2.25
CA GLU A 55 5.53 -13.81 2.87
C GLU A 55 4.97 -15.20 2.56
N GLY A 56 5.84 -16.10 2.09
CA GLY A 56 5.44 -17.45 1.69
C GLY A 56 4.68 -17.54 0.38
N GLY A 57 4.47 -16.42 -0.30
CA GLY A 57 3.76 -16.35 -1.57
C GLY A 57 4.67 -16.13 -2.76
N ARG A 58 4.07 -16.14 -3.95
CA ARG A 58 4.77 -15.86 -5.20
C ARG A 58 4.88 -14.37 -5.46
N ALA A 59 5.96 -13.97 -6.10
CA ALA A 59 6.11 -12.62 -6.62
C ALA A 59 5.14 -12.41 -7.79
N MET A 60 4.48 -11.24 -7.79
CA MET A 60 3.57 -10.83 -8.87
C MET A 60 3.95 -9.42 -9.33
N ARG A 61 4.06 -9.24 -10.65
CA ARG A 61 4.24 -7.92 -11.25
C ARG A 61 2.96 -7.46 -11.89
N PHE A 62 2.65 -6.18 -11.71
CA PHE A 62 1.57 -5.55 -12.43
C PHE A 62 1.82 -4.04 -12.56
N ARG A 63 1.00 -3.41 -13.39
CA ARG A 63 1.16 -2.00 -13.72
C ARG A 63 -0.11 -1.23 -13.36
N PRO A 64 -0.29 -0.91 -12.07
CA PRO A 64 -1.47 -0.19 -11.64
C PRO A 64 -1.48 1.24 -12.14
N THR A 65 -2.68 1.77 -12.35
CA THR A 65 -2.90 3.17 -12.67
C THR A 65 -3.11 3.95 -11.39
N VAL A 66 -2.37 5.03 -11.19
CA VAL A 66 -2.57 5.93 -10.05
C VAL A 66 -3.90 6.64 -10.23
N LEU A 67 -4.76 6.54 -9.24
CA LEU A 67 -6.06 7.22 -9.22
C LEU A 67 -5.99 8.53 -8.45
N ASN A 68 -5.20 8.58 -7.39
CA ASN A 68 -5.00 9.76 -6.57
C ASN A 68 -3.64 9.70 -5.89
N ALA A 69 -2.91 10.81 -5.89
CA ALA A 69 -1.66 10.97 -5.17
C ALA A 69 -1.67 12.36 -4.52
N GLU A 70 -2.20 12.43 -3.30
CA GLU A 70 -2.35 13.67 -2.55
C GLU A 70 -1.35 13.65 -1.38
N PRO A 71 -0.27 14.47 -1.45
CA PRO A 71 0.77 14.46 -0.44
C PRO A 71 0.25 14.62 0.99
N GLY A 72 0.71 13.74 1.87
CA GLY A 72 0.33 13.75 3.28
C GLY A 72 -1.07 13.21 3.56
N ARG A 73 -1.84 12.77 2.57
CA ARG A 73 -3.23 12.36 2.75
C ARG A 73 -3.59 11.03 2.13
N GLU A 74 -3.34 10.82 0.83
CA GLU A 74 -3.81 9.62 0.15
C GLU A 74 -2.96 9.25 -1.05
N LEU A 75 -2.69 7.95 -1.17
CA LEU A 75 -2.19 7.33 -2.37
C LEU A 75 -3.12 6.18 -2.73
N ARG A 76 -3.67 6.20 -3.94
CA ARG A 76 -4.60 5.18 -4.40
C ARG A 76 -4.31 4.80 -5.83
N TRP A 77 -4.30 3.49 -6.10
CA TRP A 77 -4.13 2.98 -7.46
C TRP A 77 -5.06 1.80 -7.72
N ARG A 78 -5.25 1.51 -8.98
CA ARG A 78 -6.05 0.37 -9.43
C ARG A 78 -5.21 -0.54 -10.30
N GLY A 79 -5.10 -1.80 -9.90
CA GLY A 79 -4.50 -2.85 -10.69
C GLY A 79 -5.56 -3.75 -11.32
N ARG A 80 -5.26 -4.30 -12.49
CA ARG A 80 -6.11 -5.24 -13.19
C ARG A 80 -5.30 -6.43 -13.65
N LEU A 81 -5.84 -7.65 -13.39
CA LEU A 81 -5.26 -8.88 -13.87
C LEU A 81 -6.08 -9.36 -15.06
N VAL A 82 -5.40 -9.64 -16.19
CA VAL A 82 -5.96 -10.16 -17.43
C VAL A 82 -6.79 -9.10 -18.17
N ALA A 83 -8.01 -8.81 -17.69
CA ALA A 83 -8.93 -7.90 -18.34
C ALA A 83 -9.85 -7.25 -17.30
N PRO A 84 -10.48 -6.10 -17.61
CA PRO A 84 -11.45 -5.48 -16.72
C PRO A 84 -12.58 -6.46 -16.35
N GLY A 85 -12.94 -6.51 -15.07
CA GLY A 85 -14.01 -7.36 -14.58
C GLY A 85 -13.62 -8.80 -14.24
N VAL A 86 -12.38 -9.21 -14.53
CA VAL A 86 -11.89 -10.55 -14.16
C VAL A 86 -11.36 -10.54 -12.73
N PHE A 87 -10.38 -9.70 -12.46
CA PHE A 87 -9.85 -9.52 -11.12
C PHE A 87 -9.21 -8.14 -11.03
N ASP A 88 -9.91 -7.22 -10.41
CA ASP A 88 -9.47 -5.83 -10.23
C ASP A 88 -9.22 -5.56 -8.76
N GLY A 89 -8.18 -4.77 -8.45
CA GLY A 89 -7.89 -4.35 -7.10
C GLY A 89 -7.66 -2.85 -7.03
N GLU A 90 -8.33 -2.19 -6.11
CA GLU A 90 -8.10 -0.77 -5.82
C GLU A 90 -7.44 -0.66 -4.45
N HIS A 91 -6.17 -0.30 -4.46
CA HIS A 91 -5.32 -0.21 -3.27
C HIS A 91 -5.28 1.23 -2.79
N ARG A 92 -5.51 1.44 -1.51
CA ARG A 92 -5.55 2.77 -0.92
C ARG A 92 -4.68 2.83 0.34
N PHE A 93 -3.83 3.84 0.37
CA PHE A 93 -3.13 4.27 1.58
C PHE A 93 -3.72 5.62 1.97
N ALA A 94 -4.30 5.72 3.16
CA ALA A 94 -4.81 6.98 3.66
C ALA A 94 -4.08 7.34 4.96
N ILE A 95 -3.76 8.61 5.11
CA ILE A 95 -3.06 9.12 6.28
C ILE A 95 -3.98 10.11 6.97
N GLU A 96 -4.25 9.88 8.25
CA GLU A 96 -5.05 10.78 9.09
C GLU A 96 -4.17 11.37 10.17
N ALA A 97 -4.29 12.67 10.43
CA ALA A 97 -3.63 13.29 11.56
C ALA A 97 -4.32 12.89 12.87
N THR A 98 -3.52 12.57 13.89
CA THR A 98 -4.02 12.27 15.24
C THR A 98 -3.32 13.16 16.25
N PRO A 99 -3.82 13.26 17.49
CA PRO A 99 -3.13 14.05 18.52
C PRO A 99 -1.69 13.60 18.78
N GLY A 100 -1.38 12.30 18.63
CA GLY A 100 -0.05 11.76 18.85
C GLY A 100 0.80 11.61 17.58
N GLY A 101 0.27 11.94 16.40
CA GLY A 101 0.99 11.79 15.15
C GLY A 101 0.08 11.50 13.98
N SER A 102 0.02 10.24 13.55
CA SER A 102 -0.77 9.84 12.38
C SER A 102 -1.42 8.48 12.59
N ARG A 103 -2.44 8.21 11.78
CA ARG A 103 -2.98 6.88 11.56
C ARG A 103 -2.88 6.56 10.09
N LEU A 104 -2.25 5.44 9.77
CA LEU A 104 -2.18 4.93 8.41
C LEU A 104 -3.27 3.88 8.23
N LEU A 105 -4.10 4.06 7.19
CA LEU A 105 -5.03 3.04 6.74
C LEU A 105 -4.48 2.44 5.45
N GLN A 106 -4.36 1.13 5.41
CA GLN A 106 -4.03 0.41 4.17
C GLN A 106 -5.17 -0.54 3.86
N GLU A 107 -5.80 -0.32 2.71
CA GLU A 107 -7.00 -1.01 2.33
C GLU A 107 -6.92 -1.44 0.87
N GLU A 108 -7.64 -2.51 0.51
CA GLU A 108 -7.82 -2.87 -0.88
C GLU A 108 -9.20 -3.45 -1.10
N ARG A 109 -9.81 -3.03 -2.19
CA ARG A 109 -11.10 -3.53 -2.64
C ARG A 109 -10.86 -4.35 -3.90
N PHE A 110 -11.20 -5.63 -3.83
CA PHE A 110 -11.12 -6.56 -4.95
C PHE A 110 -12.49 -6.76 -5.57
N THR A 111 -12.55 -6.66 -6.89
CA THR A 111 -13.78 -6.88 -7.66
C THR A 111 -13.49 -7.78 -8.86
N GLY A 112 -14.52 -8.42 -9.36
CA GLY A 112 -14.43 -9.27 -10.54
C GLY A 112 -14.87 -10.69 -10.29
N VAL A 113 -14.98 -11.46 -11.39
CA VAL A 113 -15.55 -12.80 -11.37
C VAL A 113 -14.69 -13.82 -10.63
N LEU A 114 -13.38 -13.57 -10.49
CA LEU A 114 -12.47 -14.48 -9.77
C LEU A 114 -12.42 -14.24 -8.27
N VAL A 115 -13.00 -13.16 -7.76
CA VAL A 115 -12.91 -12.81 -6.33
C VAL A 115 -13.40 -13.94 -5.41
N PRO A 116 -14.56 -14.59 -5.66
CA PRO A 116 -14.99 -15.67 -4.78
C PRO A 116 -13.99 -16.83 -4.69
N LEU A 117 -13.33 -17.13 -5.80
CA LEU A 117 -12.35 -18.21 -5.87
C LEU A 117 -11.06 -17.87 -5.10
N LEU A 118 -10.67 -16.61 -5.09
CA LEU A 118 -9.40 -16.14 -4.52
C LEU A 118 -9.54 -15.60 -3.08
N ALA A 119 -10.78 -15.42 -2.60
CA ALA A 119 -11.05 -14.72 -1.34
C ALA A 119 -10.29 -15.29 -0.13
N LYS A 120 -10.21 -16.61 -0.01
CA LYS A 120 -9.51 -17.24 1.10
C LYS A 120 -8.02 -16.89 1.10
N GLY A 121 -7.35 -17.00 -0.05
CA GLY A 121 -5.94 -16.65 -0.18
C GLY A 121 -5.68 -15.17 0.09
N LEU A 122 -6.58 -14.30 -0.36
CA LEU A 122 -6.47 -12.87 -0.11
C LEU A 122 -6.53 -12.56 1.39
N ARG A 123 -7.45 -13.21 2.13
CA ARG A 123 -7.55 -13.02 3.57
C ARG A 123 -6.38 -13.62 4.35
N THR A 124 -5.90 -14.78 3.94
CA THR A 124 -4.88 -15.50 4.71
C THR A 124 -3.45 -15.10 4.40
N ARG A 125 -3.19 -14.52 3.22
CA ARG A 125 -1.85 -14.13 2.78
C ARG A 125 -1.70 -12.63 2.58
N THR A 126 -2.67 -12.01 1.95
CA THR A 126 -2.57 -10.58 1.61
C THR A 126 -2.82 -9.69 2.81
N LEU A 127 -3.80 -10.02 3.64
CA LEU A 127 -4.09 -9.22 4.84
C LEU A 127 -2.89 -9.15 5.79
N PRO A 128 -2.23 -10.28 6.16
CA PRO A 128 -1.01 -10.22 6.96
C PRO A 128 0.12 -9.44 6.28
N ALA A 129 0.22 -9.47 4.95
CA ALA A 129 1.22 -8.70 4.23
C ALA A 129 0.99 -7.20 4.38
N PHE A 130 -0.26 -6.75 4.38
CA PHE A 130 -0.60 -5.34 4.65
C PHE A 130 -0.16 -4.95 6.07
N GLU A 131 -0.43 -5.81 7.05
CA GLU A 131 -0.05 -5.55 8.43
C GLU A 131 1.46 -5.47 8.60
N GLN A 132 2.21 -6.34 7.95
CA GLN A 132 3.68 -6.30 7.95
C GLN A 132 4.21 -5.02 7.32
N MET A 133 3.62 -4.61 6.20
CA MET A 133 4.01 -3.35 5.56
C MET A 133 3.69 -2.15 6.45
N ASN A 134 2.53 -2.15 7.11
CA ASN A 134 2.16 -1.07 8.05
C ASN A 134 3.20 -0.92 9.17
N GLU A 135 3.65 -2.04 9.74
CA GLU A 135 4.69 -2.03 10.78
C GLU A 135 6.01 -1.47 10.24
N ALA A 136 6.39 -1.84 9.01
CA ALA A 136 7.61 -1.34 8.40
C ALA A 136 7.53 0.17 8.09
N VAL A 137 6.37 0.65 7.63
CA VAL A 137 6.15 2.10 7.43
C VAL A 137 6.26 2.84 8.75
N LYS A 138 5.63 2.32 9.79
CA LYS A 138 5.69 2.91 11.15
C LYS A 138 7.13 3.04 11.62
N GLU A 139 7.89 1.96 11.57
CA GLU A 139 9.27 1.92 12.00
C GLU A 139 10.12 2.96 11.27
N ARG A 140 9.98 3.01 9.96
CA ARG A 140 10.75 3.92 9.12
C ARG A 140 10.35 5.39 9.31
N ALA A 141 9.06 5.67 9.42
CA ALA A 141 8.56 7.03 9.64
C ALA A 141 8.99 7.55 11.01
N GLU A 142 8.89 6.73 12.05
CA GLU A 142 9.30 7.12 13.40
C GLU A 142 10.81 7.33 13.51
N ALA A 143 11.61 6.49 12.87
CA ALA A 143 13.06 6.65 12.83
C ALA A 143 13.47 7.94 12.10
N GLY A 144 12.83 8.25 10.97
CA GLY A 144 13.07 9.49 10.23
C GLY A 144 12.66 10.73 11.01
N SER A 145 11.53 10.68 11.69
CA SER A 145 11.03 11.76 12.53
C SER A 145 11.95 12.01 13.73
N ALA A 146 12.44 10.97 14.39
CA ALA A 146 13.38 11.09 15.50
C ALA A 146 14.71 11.74 15.06
N LYS A 147 15.21 11.40 13.87
CA LYS A 147 16.41 12.01 13.30
C LYS A 147 16.23 13.50 12.99
N ALA A 148 15.05 13.87 12.49
CA ALA A 148 14.72 15.26 12.18
C ALA A 148 14.59 16.12 13.45
N ALA A 149 14.19 15.51 14.58
CA ALA A 149 14.03 16.21 15.86
C ALA A 149 15.34 16.33 16.64
N SER A 150 16.37 15.56 16.31
CA SER A 150 17.70 15.63 16.92
C SER A 150 18.64 16.53 16.09
#